data_9a1d3bf57048f40707f53a15a62569e4
#
_entry.id   9a1d3bf57048f40707f53a15a62569e4
#
_cell.length_a   1.000
_cell.length_b   1.000
_cell.length_c   1.000
_cell.angle_alpha   90.00
_cell.angle_beta   90.00
_cell.angle_gamma   90.00
#
_symmetry.space_group_name_H-M   'P 1'
#
loop_
_entity.id
_entity.type
_entity.pdbx_description
1 polymer ?
#
loop_
_entity_poly.entity_id
_entity_poly.type
_entity_poly.pdbx_seq_one_letter_code
_entity_poly.pdbx_strand_id
1 'polypeptide(L)'
;SASGMDQGAIFVGTCIAAAIACLIMGLLANWPVGLAPGMGLNAFFTYTVVGEMGYSWEIALGSVFIAGVLFFIISVTSLRRWMIDSIPLNLRIAMGSGVGLFIGFIGLRSGGIIVSNDATFLSMGDFTQMETLLAGFGFLLISVLSIRKVTGAIIIGILIVTLFALSIDLIEFNGLVSYPPPLAPTFLKLDILGALDVTMIAVIMSFLFVNLFDTTGTLLGVASRANLTDISGSTQNLNQALKADSSASIFGTFFGCSP
;
A
#
# COMPACT_ATOMS: atom_id res chain seq x y z
N SER A 1 16.41 5.58 1.38
CA SER A 1 15.36 4.54 1.22
C SER A 1 15.99 3.26 0.68
N ALA A 2 15.42 2.11 0.96
CA ALA A 2 15.93 0.82 0.47
C ALA A 2 15.89 0.69 -1.07
N SER A 3 15.08 1.52 -1.74
CA SER A 3 14.97 1.57 -3.21
C SER A 3 15.90 2.59 -3.88
N GLY A 4 16.73 3.33 -3.13
CA GLY A 4 17.58 4.40 -3.67
C GLY A 4 16.85 5.70 -4.03
N MET A 5 15.53 5.75 -3.91
CA MET A 5 14.73 6.96 -4.15
C MET A 5 14.85 7.95 -3.00
N ASP A 6 14.70 9.25 -3.27
CA ASP A 6 14.65 10.30 -2.25
C ASP A 6 13.40 10.17 -1.37
N GLN A 7 13.60 10.02 -0.06
CA GLN A 7 12.50 9.78 0.89
C GLN A 7 11.52 10.95 0.98
N GLY A 8 12.06 12.17 0.91
CA GLY A 8 11.24 13.37 1.00
C GLY A 8 10.34 13.52 -0.23
N ALA A 9 10.89 13.29 -1.43
CA ALA A 9 10.14 13.34 -2.68
C ALA A 9 9.06 12.25 -2.74
N ILE A 10 9.35 11.01 -2.31
CA ILE A 10 8.36 9.93 -2.23
C ILE A 10 7.23 10.30 -1.27
N PHE A 11 7.56 10.84 -0.10
CA PHE A 11 6.54 11.22 0.88
C PHE A 11 5.55 12.25 0.30
N VAL A 12 6.08 13.33 -0.30
CA VAL A 12 5.25 14.35 -0.94
C VAL A 12 4.48 13.78 -2.12
N GLY A 13 5.13 12.96 -2.96
CA GLY A 13 4.50 12.26 -4.08
C GLY A 13 3.34 11.38 -3.65
N THR A 14 3.53 10.59 -2.58
CA THR A 14 2.49 9.74 -1.99
C THR A 14 1.30 10.55 -1.48
N CYS A 15 1.55 11.67 -0.78
CA CYS A 15 0.48 12.54 -0.29
C CYS A 15 -0.34 13.14 -1.44
N ILE A 16 0.32 13.62 -2.49
CA ILE A 16 -0.35 14.18 -3.69
C ILE A 16 -1.12 13.09 -4.43
N ALA A 17 -0.50 11.93 -4.66
CA ALA A 17 -1.15 10.79 -5.32
C ALA A 17 -2.41 10.35 -4.55
N ALA A 18 -2.32 10.20 -3.23
CA ALA A 18 -3.45 9.84 -2.37
C ALA A 18 -4.56 10.92 -2.40
N ALA A 19 -4.21 12.20 -2.39
CA ALA A 19 -5.19 13.29 -2.49
C ALA A 19 -5.93 13.26 -3.83
N ILE A 20 -5.22 13.09 -4.94
CA ILE A 20 -5.80 12.97 -6.28
C ILE A 20 -6.68 11.72 -6.36
N ALA A 21 -6.20 10.58 -5.85
CA ALA A 21 -6.94 9.32 -5.83
C ALA A 21 -8.26 9.43 -5.06
N CYS A 22 -8.24 10.05 -3.86
CA CYS A 22 -9.44 10.28 -3.06
C CYS A 22 -10.43 11.23 -3.75
N LEU A 23 -9.94 12.28 -4.41
CA LEU A 23 -10.79 13.18 -5.20
C LEU A 23 -11.45 12.44 -6.37
N ILE A 24 -10.69 11.65 -7.12
CA ILE A 24 -11.23 10.86 -8.23
C ILE A 24 -12.27 9.85 -7.71
N MET A 25 -11.99 9.15 -6.60
CA MET A 25 -12.95 8.21 -5.99
C MET A 25 -14.23 8.91 -5.55
N GLY A 26 -14.13 10.04 -4.87
CA GLY A 26 -15.30 10.81 -4.42
C GLY A 26 -16.14 11.33 -5.58
N LEU A 27 -15.51 11.89 -6.62
CA LEU A 27 -16.21 12.52 -7.75
C LEU A 27 -16.78 11.50 -8.74
N LEU A 28 -16.03 10.43 -9.08
CA LEU A 28 -16.47 9.45 -10.08
C LEU A 28 -17.35 8.35 -9.49
N ALA A 29 -16.99 7.81 -8.35
CA ALA A 29 -17.72 6.70 -7.76
C ALA A 29 -18.74 7.13 -6.70
N ASN A 30 -18.61 8.36 -6.18
CA ASN A 30 -19.38 8.85 -5.03
C ASN A 30 -19.28 7.92 -3.81
N TRP A 31 -18.06 7.40 -3.59
CA TRP A 31 -17.77 6.52 -2.47
C TRP A 31 -16.98 7.26 -1.39
N PRO A 32 -17.37 7.15 -0.11
CA PRO A 32 -16.64 7.74 1.01
C PRO A 32 -15.44 6.86 1.41
N VAL A 33 -14.57 6.55 0.44
CA VAL A 33 -13.43 5.65 0.62
C VAL A 33 -12.15 6.39 0.27
N GLY A 34 -11.21 6.41 1.21
CA GLY A 34 -9.87 6.94 0.97
C GLY A 34 -9.04 5.92 0.20
N LEU A 35 -8.33 6.39 -0.82
CA LEU A 35 -7.35 5.62 -1.57
C LEU A 35 -5.94 6.07 -1.20
N ALA A 36 -5.06 5.11 -1.03
CA ALA A 36 -3.63 5.33 -0.82
C ALA A 36 -2.86 4.15 -1.41
N PRO A 37 -1.55 4.34 -1.70
CA PRO A 37 -0.72 3.26 -2.23
C PRO A 37 -0.71 2.01 -1.36
N GLY A 38 -0.76 0.85 -2.02
CA GLY A 38 -0.80 -0.46 -1.36
C GLY A 38 0.54 -0.86 -0.76
N MET A 39 0.61 -1.06 0.57
CA MET A 39 1.86 -1.43 1.25
C MET A 39 2.47 -2.74 0.72
N GLY A 40 1.64 -3.70 0.33
CA GLY A 40 2.10 -4.98 -0.23
C GLY A 40 2.86 -4.80 -1.53
N LEU A 41 2.33 -4.00 -2.45
CA LEU A 41 2.96 -3.69 -3.73
C LEU A 41 4.20 -2.81 -3.56
N ASN A 42 4.20 -1.88 -2.61
CA ASN A 42 5.39 -1.10 -2.25
C ASN A 42 6.54 -1.99 -1.78
N ALA A 43 6.25 -3.02 -0.99
CA ALA A 43 7.27 -3.95 -0.54
C ALA A 43 7.80 -4.83 -1.70
N PHE A 44 6.93 -5.33 -2.57
CA PHE A 44 7.33 -6.07 -3.77
C PHE A 44 8.20 -5.20 -4.70
N PHE A 45 7.79 -3.94 -4.94
CA PHE A 45 8.56 -2.96 -5.69
C PHE A 45 9.97 -2.78 -5.11
N THR A 46 10.05 -2.50 -3.79
CA THR A 46 11.31 -2.11 -3.14
C THR A 46 12.25 -3.28 -2.93
N TYR A 47 11.74 -4.39 -2.41
CA TYR A 47 12.59 -5.50 -1.98
C TYR A 47 12.84 -6.49 -3.11
N THR A 48 11.80 -6.85 -3.88
CA THR A 48 11.96 -7.86 -4.93
C THR A 48 12.47 -7.23 -6.22
N VAL A 49 11.78 -6.23 -6.78
CA VAL A 49 12.14 -5.72 -8.11
C VAL A 49 13.44 -4.91 -8.06
N VAL A 50 13.55 -3.97 -7.13
CA VAL A 50 14.74 -3.12 -7.02
C VAL A 50 15.85 -3.83 -6.25
N GLY A 51 15.54 -4.47 -5.12
CA GLY A 51 16.53 -5.07 -4.22
C GLY A 51 17.10 -6.39 -4.74
N GLU A 52 16.27 -7.40 -5.02
CA GLU A 52 16.72 -8.75 -5.40
C GLU A 52 17.02 -8.87 -6.90
N MET A 53 16.13 -8.33 -7.75
CA MET A 53 16.31 -8.39 -9.20
C MET A 53 17.31 -7.35 -9.73
N GLY A 54 17.65 -6.33 -8.94
CA GLY A 54 18.68 -5.33 -9.25
C GLY A 54 18.29 -4.30 -10.31
N TYR A 55 16.99 -4.14 -10.61
CA TYR A 55 16.52 -3.13 -11.55
C TYR A 55 16.54 -1.74 -10.92
N SER A 56 16.75 -0.71 -11.74
CA SER A 56 16.60 0.66 -11.27
C SER A 56 15.14 0.95 -10.89
N TRP A 57 14.94 1.85 -9.94
CA TRP A 57 13.60 2.21 -9.51
C TRP A 57 12.79 2.91 -10.61
N GLU A 58 13.45 3.55 -11.58
CA GLU A 58 12.82 4.16 -12.75
C GLU A 58 12.17 3.11 -13.65
N ILE A 59 12.87 1.99 -13.90
CA ILE A 59 12.36 0.86 -14.68
C ILE A 59 11.21 0.17 -13.92
N ALA A 60 11.39 -0.04 -12.62
CA ALA A 60 10.33 -0.61 -11.78
C ALA A 60 9.08 0.28 -11.78
N LEU A 61 9.23 1.62 -11.73
CA LEU A 61 8.13 2.56 -11.81
C LEU A 61 7.46 2.56 -13.20
N GLY A 62 8.25 2.41 -14.26
CA GLY A 62 7.75 2.18 -15.63
C GLY A 62 6.88 0.93 -15.73
N SER A 63 7.29 -0.17 -15.07
CA SER A 63 6.51 -1.40 -15.01
C SER A 63 5.18 -1.23 -14.28
N VAL A 64 5.17 -0.48 -13.18
CA VAL A 64 3.94 -0.12 -12.45
C VAL A 64 3.01 0.72 -13.32
N PHE A 65 3.56 1.68 -14.07
CA PHE A 65 2.79 2.49 -15.02
C PHE A 65 2.11 1.63 -16.08
N ILE A 66 2.86 0.72 -16.72
CA ILE A 66 2.30 -0.18 -17.74
C ILE A 66 1.23 -1.08 -17.11
N ALA A 67 1.46 -1.65 -15.93
CA ALA A 67 0.47 -2.43 -15.20
C ALA A 67 -0.79 -1.61 -14.88
N GLY A 68 -0.64 -0.35 -14.46
CA GLY A 68 -1.75 0.58 -14.21
C GLY A 68 -2.57 0.87 -15.47
N VAL A 69 -1.91 1.10 -16.61
CA VAL A 69 -2.59 1.30 -17.91
C VAL A 69 -3.36 0.04 -18.31
N LEU A 70 -2.75 -1.14 -18.21
CA LEU A 70 -3.44 -2.41 -18.48
C LEU A 70 -4.63 -2.62 -17.55
N PHE A 71 -4.46 -2.31 -16.27
CA PHE A 71 -5.56 -2.39 -15.29
C PHE A 71 -6.69 -1.43 -15.63
N PHE A 72 -6.39 -0.20 -16.07
CA PHE A 72 -7.39 0.75 -16.51
C PHE A 72 -8.15 0.23 -17.74
N ILE A 73 -7.45 -0.29 -18.75
CA ILE A 73 -8.07 -0.91 -19.93
C ILE A 73 -9.00 -2.07 -19.52
N ILE A 74 -8.56 -2.93 -18.63
CA ILE A 74 -9.37 -4.03 -18.10
C ILE A 74 -10.59 -3.47 -17.35
N SER A 75 -10.44 -2.42 -16.56
CA SER A 75 -11.52 -1.80 -15.77
C SER A 75 -12.60 -1.14 -16.63
N VAL A 76 -12.25 -0.67 -17.82
CA VAL A 76 -13.21 -0.06 -18.76
C VAL A 76 -13.93 -1.14 -19.58
N THR A 77 -13.28 -2.28 -19.82
CA THR A 77 -13.84 -3.39 -20.63
C THR A 77 -14.66 -4.37 -19.81
N SER A 78 -15.46 -5.19 -20.48
CA SER A 78 -16.19 -6.29 -19.83
C SER A 78 -15.30 -7.44 -19.35
N LEU A 79 -14.04 -7.49 -19.79
CA LEU A 79 -13.05 -8.51 -19.45
C LEU A 79 -12.86 -8.65 -17.93
N ARG A 80 -12.91 -7.53 -17.22
CA ARG A 80 -12.81 -7.50 -15.77
C ARG A 80 -13.91 -8.32 -15.08
N ARG A 81 -15.17 -8.20 -15.51
CA ARG A 81 -16.26 -8.98 -14.91
C ARG A 81 -15.99 -10.46 -15.06
N TRP A 82 -15.57 -10.89 -16.25
CA TRP A 82 -15.19 -12.27 -16.50
C TRP A 82 -14.02 -12.73 -15.60
N MET A 83 -13.00 -11.90 -15.42
CA MET A 83 -11.87 -12.23 -14.54
C MET A 83 -12.29 -12.37 -13.07
N ILE A 84 -13.09 -11.43 -12.54
CA ILE A 84 -13.56 -11.48 -11.15
C ILE A 84 -14.49 -12.67 -10.92
N ASP A 85 -15.37 -12.95 -11.84
CA ASP A 85 -16.33 -14.06 -11.74
C ASP A 85 -15.63 -15.44 -11.86
N SER A 86 -14.49 -15.48 -12.57
CA SER A 86 -13.66 -16.68 -12.70
C SER A 86 -12.91 -17.05 -11.43
N ILE A 87 -12.80 -16.14 -10.44
CA ILE A 87 -12.06 -16.40 -9.20
C ILE A 87 -12.99 -16.99 -8.15
N PRO A 88 -12.73 -18.22 -7.67
CA PRO A 88 -13.50 -18.81 -6.58
C PRO A 88 -13.49 -17.95 -5.33
N LEU A 89 -14.62 -17.90 -4.62
CA LEU A 89 -14.77 -17.12 -3.39
C LEU A 89 -13.68 -17.43 -2.36
N ASN A 90 -13.34 -18.70 -2.20
CA ASN A 90 -12.29 -19.13 -1.27
C ASN A 90 -10.93 -18.53 -1.59
N LEU A 91 -10.61 -18.36 -2.87
CA LEU A 91 -9.36 -17.74 -3.30
C LEU A 91 -9.34 -16.23 -3.00
N ARG A 92 -10.47 -15.52 -3.18
CA ARG A 92 -10.60 -14.11 -2.80
C ARG A 92 -10.40 -13.90 -1.30
N ILE A 93 -10.98 -14.76 -0.47
CA ILE A 93 -10.80 -14.71 0.99
C ILE A 93 -9.35 -15.02 1.37
N ALA A 94 -8.75 -16.03 0.74
CA ALA A 94 -7.35 -16.40 0.98
C ALA A 94 -6.37 -15.26 0.62
N MET A 95 -6.61 -14.55 -0.48
CA MET A 95 -5.80 -13.39 -0.86
C MET A 95 -5.89 -12.27 0.17
N GLY A 96 -7.10 -11.90 0.63
CA GLY A 96 -7.27 -10.90 1.69
C GLY A 96 -6.58 -11.30 3.00
N SER A 97 -6.66 -12.57 3.37
CA SER A 97 -5.95 -13.09 4.55
C SER A 97 -4.43 -13.07 4.36
N GLY A 98 -3.94 -13.42 3.17
CA GLY A 98 -2.53 -13.38 2.83
C GLY A 98 -1.93 -11.97 2.91
N VAL A 99 -2.64 -10.97 2.37
CA VAL A 99 -2.25 -9.56 2.48
C VAL A 99 -2.20 -9.12 3.94
N GLY A 100 -3.21 -9.49 4.75
CA GLY A 100 -3.24 -9.17 6.17
C GLY A 100 -2.05 -9.77 6.94
N LEU A 101 -1.72 -11.04 6.69
CA LEU A 101 -0.55 -11.70 7.28
C LEU A 101 0.77 -11.06 6.83
N PHE A 102 0.87 -10.68 5.56
CA PHE A 102 2.05 -10.01 5.02
C PHE A 102 2.28 -8.63 5.66
N ILE A 103 1.23 -7.81 5.79
CA ILE A 103 1.31 -6.52 6.48
C ILE A 103 1.68 -6.73 7.95
N GLY A 104 1.09 -7.72 8.62
CA GLY A 104 1.45 -8.10 9.98
C GLY A 104 2.92 -8.48 10.12
N PHE A 105 3.44 -9.27 9.19
CA PHE A 105 4.86 -9.65 9.14
C PHE A 105 5.78 -8.44 8.95
N ILE A 106 5.45 -7.53 8.02
CA ILE A 106 6.21 -6.28 7.82
C ILE A 106 6.18 -5.44 9.11
N GLY A 107 5.04 -5.34 9.78
CA GLY A 107 4.92 -4.63 11.06
C GLY A 107 5.82 -5.22 12.14
N LEU A 108 5.85 -6.54 12.30
CA LEU A 108 6.72 -7.23 13.24
C LEU A 108 8.21 -7.03 12.91
N ARG A 109 8.57 -7.04 11.63
CA ARG A 109 9.95 -6.78 11.19
C ARG A 109 10.35 -5.33 11.42
N SER A 110 9.50 -4.37 11.08
CA SER A 110 9.75 -2.94 11.28
C SER A 110 9.82 -2.55 12.76
N GLY A 111 9.05 -3.25 13.60
CA GLY A 111 9.09 -3.08 15.06
C GLY A 111 10.27 -3.80 15.74
N GLY A 112 11.18 -4.45 14.99
CA GLY A 112 12.32 -5.17 15.54
C GLY A 112 11.97 -6.43 16.33
N ILE A 113 10.71 -6.89 16.29
CA ILE A 113 10.26 -8.11 16.97
C ILE A 113 10.76 -9.36 16.23
N ILE A 114 10.81 -9.28 14.91
CA ILE A 114 11.38 -10.29 14.02
C ILE A 114 12.54 -9.67 13.25
N VAL A 115 13.68 -10.33 13.25
CA VAL A 115 14.89 -9.91 12.52
C VAL A 115 15.37 -11.02 11.59
N SER A 116 16.13 -10.64 10.55
CA SER A 116 16.74 -11.61 9.64
C SER A 116 17.86 -12.37 10.32
N ASN A 117 17.97 -13.66 10.01
CA ASN A 117 19.03 -14.54 10.50
C ASN A 117 19.53 -15.41 9.34
N ASP A 118 20.82 -15.47 9.13
CA ASP A 118 21.42 -16.19 7.99
C ASP A 118 21.19 -17.71 8.03
N ALA A 119 21.03 -18.29 9.22
CA ALA A 119 20.84 -19.73 9.39
C ALA A 119 19.37 -20.17 9.34
N THR A 120 18.45 -19.36 9.90
CA THR A 120 17.03 -19.71 10.05
C THR A 120 16.10 -18.78 9.28
N PHE A 121 16.66 -17.86 8.47
CA PHE A 121 15.98 -16.77 7.77
C PHE A 121 15.33 -15.74 8.70
N LEU A 122 14.77 -16.18 9.82
CA LEU A 122 14.09 -15.35 10.80
C LEU A 122 14.49 -15.77 12.22
N SER A 123 14.68 -14.79 13.08
CA SER A 123 14.85 -14.97 14.52
C SER A 123 14.09 -13.91 15.30
N MET A 124 13.92 -14.16 16.59
CA MET A 124 13.38 -13.14 17.48
C MET A 124 14.38 -12.00 17.64
N GLY A 125 13.89 -10.77 17.61
CA GLY A 125 14.69 -9.59 17.85
C GLY A 125 15.09 -9.41 19.31
N ASP A 126 15.86 -8.38 19.57
CA ASP A 126 16.33 -8.04 20.90
C ASP A 126 15.27 -7.23 21.65
N PHE A 127 14.59 -7.85 22.59
CA PHE A 127 13.60 -7.22 23.45
C PHE A 127 14.20 -6.34 24.55
N THR A 128 15.52 -6.24 24.64
CA THR A 128 16.16 -5.27 25.54
C THR A 128 16.20 -3.86 24.93
N GLN A 129 16.01 -3.75 23.61
CA GLN A 129 15.95 -2.48 22.91
C GLN A 129 14.62 -1.77 23.16
N MET A 130 14.70 -0.48 23.51
CA MET A 130 13.53 0.33 23.84
C MET A 130 12.56 0.46 22.65
N GLU A 131 13.07 0.50 21.42
CA GLU A 131 12.29 0.55 20.19
C GLU A 131 11.39 -0.67 20.04
N THR A 132 11.94 -1.87 20.26
CA THR A 132 11.22 -3.14 20.18
C THR A 132 10.17 -3.27 21.29
N LEU A 133 10.50 -2.85 22.51
CA LEU A 133 9.54 -2.80 23.62
C LEU A 133 8.39 -1.85 23.32
N LEU A 134 8.68 -0.66 22.80
CA LEU A 134 7.66 0.32 22.42
C LEU A 134 6.76 -0.19 21.30
N ALA A 135 7.31 -0.87 20.29
CA ALA A 135 6.51 -1.49 19.23
C ALA A 135 5.55 -2.56 19.79
N GLY A 136 6.05 -3.43 20.69
CA GLY A 136 5.23 -4.42 21.38
C GLY A 136 4.16 -3.80 22.27
N PHE A 137 4.50 -2.77 23.05
CA PHE A 137 3.56 -2.02 23.87
C PHE A 137 2.48 -1.35 23.02
N GLY A 138 2.86 -0.68 21.93
CA GLY A 138 1.93 -0.04 21.01
C GLY A 138 0.96 -1.02 20.39
N PHE A 139 1.44 -2.19 19.96
CA PHE A 139 0.59 -3.26 19.43
C PHE A 139 -0.44 -3.75 20.47
N LEU A 140 -0.02 -4.00 21.70
CA LEU A 140 -0.92 -4.42 22.77
C LEU A 140 -1.93 -3.34 23.13
N LEU A 141 -1.49 -2.09 23.23
CA LEU A 141 -2.37 -0.95 23.52
C LEU A 141 -3.46 -0.79 22.45
N ILE A 142 -3.07 -0.78 21.17
CA ILE A 142 -4.02 -0.69 20.06
C ILE A 142 -4.99 -1.87 20.06
N SER A 143 -4.48 -3.08 20.32
CA SER A 143 -5.32 -4.29 20.40
C SER A 143 -6.35 -4.20 21.51
N VAL A 144 -5.98 -3.78 22.71
CA VAL A 144 -6.90 -3.58 23.84
C VAL A 144 -7.94 -2.52 23.53
N LEU A 145 -7.52 -1.35 22.98
CA LEU A 145 -8.44 -0.28 22.61
C LEU A 145 -9.42 -0.73 21.51
N SER A 146 -8.95 -1.52 20.55
CA SER A 146 -9.79 -2.07 19.47
C SER A 146 -10.82 -3.07 19.99
N ILE A 147 -10.43 -3.96 20.91
CA ILE A 147 -11.36 -4.92 21.55
C ILE A 147 -12.41 -4.15 22.36
N ARG A 148 -12.04 -3.05 23.00
CA ARG A 148 -12.97 -2.17 23.73
C ARG A 148 -13.80 -1.30 22.79
N LYS A 149 -13.66 -1.44 21.47
CA LYS A 149 -14.41 -0.67 20.45
C LYS A 149 -14.26 0.84 20.59
N VAL A 150 -13.09 1.31 21.06
CA VAL A 150 -12.78 2.75 21.16
C VAL A 150 -12.62 3.30 19.75
N THR A 151 -13.42 4.32 19.41
CA THR A 151 -13.32 4.99 18.10
C THR A 151 -11.96 5.70 17.99
N GLY A 152 -11.20 5.41 16.93
CA GLY A 152 -9.85 5.97 16.73
C GLY A 152 -8.74 5.25 17.52
N ALA A 153 -8.95 4.01 17.98
CA ALA A 153 -7.99 3.21 18.75
C ALA A 153 -6.57 3.23 18.17
N ILE A 154 -6.46 3.14 16.84
CA ILE A 154 -5.15 3.13 16.14
C ILE A 154 -4.46 4.49 16.30
N ILE A 155 -5.18 5.60 16.05
CA ILE A 155 -4.62 6.96 16.15
C ILE A 155 -4.20 7.26 17.58
N ILE A 156 -5.04 6.91 18.55
CA ILE A 156 -4.76 7.09 19.99
C ILE A 156 -3.51 6.30 20.37
N GLY A 157 -3.39 5.06 19.93
CA GLY A 157 -2.22 4.22 20.21
C GLY A 157 -0.93 4.79 19.61
N ILE A 158 -0.98 5.25 18.36
CA ILE A 158 0.17 5.90 17.70
C ILE A 158 0.58 7.15 18.47
N LEU A 159 -0.37 8.02 18.83
CA LEU A 159 -0.08 9.26 19.57
C LEU A 159 0.55 8.97 20.94
N ILE A 160 0.01 8.00 21.70
CA ILE A 160 0.57 7.64 23.02
C ILE A 160 2.00 7.13 22.87
N VAL A 161 2.26 6.21 21.93
CA VAL A 161 3.61 5.67 21.70
C VAL A 161 4.57 6.77 21.24
N THR A 162 4.13 7.67 20.36
CA THR A 162 4.96 8.79 19.89
C THR A 162 5.29 9.76 21.03
N LEU A 163 4.32 10.14 21.84
CA LEU A 163 4.54 11.02 22.99
C LEU A 163 5.49 10.39 24.01
N PHE A 164 5.35 9.08 24.23
CA PHE A 164 6.25 8.37 25.13
C PHE A 164 7.68 8.32 24.55
N ALA A 165 7.82 8.02 23.26
CA ALA A 165 9.13 8.01 22.58
C ALA A 165 9.81 9.39 22.63
N LEU A 166 9.04 10.46 22.48
CA LEU A 166 9.55 11.84 22.64
C LEU A 166 9.99 12.13 24.08
N SER A 167 9.27 11.61 25.09
CA SER A 167 9.58 11.87 26.50
C SER A 167 10.88 11.19 26.98
N ILE A 168 11.34 10.18 26.26
CA ILE A 168 12.60 9.43 26.56
C ILE A 168 13.70 9.77 25.56
N ASP A 169 13.56 10.86 24.77
CA ASP A 169 14.51 11.33 23.75
C ASP A 169 14.89 10.25 22.70
N LEU A 170 14.01 9.29 22.46
CA LEU A 170 14.18 8.26 21.44
C LEU A 170 13.97 8.81 20.02
N ILE A 171 13.20 9.88 19.89
CA ILE A 171 12.88 10.56 18.64
C ILE A 171 13.18 12.05 18.80
N GLU A 172 13.89 12.64 17.82
CA GLU A 172 14.09 14.08 17.77
C GLU A 172 12.83 14.80 17.29
N PHE A 173 12.41 15.81 18.05
CA PHE A 173 11.28 16.65 17.67
C PHE A 173 11.73 17.84 16.83
N ASN A 174 11.56 17.75 15.51
CA ASN A 174 11.95 18.79 14.55
C ASN A 174 10.81 19.78 14.22
N GLY A 175 9.80 19.89 15.07
CA GLY A 175 8.67 20.81 14.89
C GLY A 175 7.44 20.14 14.29
N LEU A 176 6.29 20.85 14.39
CA LEU A 176 4.99 20.36 13.90
C LEU A 176 4.78 20.62 12.39
N VAL A 177 5.47 21.61 11.84
CA VAL A 177 5.31 22.03 10.44
C VAL A 177 6.69 22.27 9.84
N SER A 178 6.93 21.65 8.69
CA SER A 178 8.14 21.89 7.89
C SER A 178 7.74 22.18 6.44
N TYR A 179 8.64 22.82 5.70
CA TYR A 179 8.45 22.97 4.26
C TYR A 179 8.42 21.59 3.59
N PRO A 180 7.49 21.35 2.63
CA PRO A 180 7.47 20.09 1.91
C PRO A 180 8.77 19.91 1.13
N PRO A 181 9.40 18.73 1.19
CA PRO A 181 10.58 18.43 0.37
C PRO A 181 10.30 18.60 -1.13
N PRO A 182 11.31 18.87 -1.95
CA PRO A 182 11.15 19.05 -3.39
C PRO A 182 10.72 17.72 -4.05
N LEU A 183 9.71 17.78 -4.91
CA LEU A 183 9.20 16.62 -5.66
C LEU A 183 10.07 16.28 -6.88
N ALA A 184 10.89 17.23 -7.33
CA ALA A 184 11.68 17.12 -8.57
C ALA A 184 12.51 15.82 -8.74
N PRO A 185 13.07 15.20 -7.68
CA PRO A 185 13.85 13.98 -7.82
C PRO A 185 13.08 12.77 -8.36
N THR A 186 11.78 12.69 -8.11
CA THR A 186 10.94 11.53 -8.48
C THR A 186 9.88 11.84 -9.54
N PHE A 187 9.60 13.12 -9.78
CA PHE A 187 8.55 13.52 -10.70
C PHE A 187 8.89 13.19 -12.16
N LEU A 188 8.02 12.42 -12.81
CA LEU A 188 8.15 11.97 -14.22
C LEU A 188 9.47 11.26 -14.55
N LYS A 189 10.09 10.58 -13.59
CA LYS A 189 11.35 9.84 -13.76
C LYS A 189 11.16 8.37 -14.16
N LEU A 190 9.94 7.98 -14.52
CA LEU A 190 9.65 6.61 -14.93
C LEU A 190 10.31 6.29 -16.30
N ASP A 191 10.96 5.12 -16.38
CA ASP A 191 11.52 4.59 -17.63
C ASP A 191 10.61 3.51 -18.22
N ILE A 192 9.73 3.94 -19.16
CA ILE A 192 8.79 3.05 -19.83
C ILE A 192 9.52 2.12 -20.81
N LEU A 193 10.57 2.64 -21.49
CA LEU A 193 11.29 1.85 -22.50
C LEU A 193 12.09 0.72 -21.85
N GLY A 194 12.77 1.00 -20.74
CA GLY A 194 13.46 -0.02 -19.95
C GLY A 194 12.51 -1.06 -19.37
N ALA A 195 11.27 -0.66 -19.06
CA ALA A 195 10.24 -1.57 -18.55
C ALA A 195 9.62 -2.49 -19.62
N LEU A 196 9.84 -2.24 -20.92
CA LEU A 196 9.36 -3.10 -22.00
C LEU A 196 10.29 -4.29 -22.30
N ASP A 197 11.32 -4.52 -21.50
CA ASP A 197 12.16 -5.70 -21.60
C ASP A 197 11.34 -6.99 -21.35
N VAL A 198 11.69 -8.05 -22.05
CA VAL A 198 11.04 -9.37 -21.92
C VAL A 198 11.07 -9.90 -20.49
N THR A 199 12.15 -9.63 -19.76
CA THR A 199 12.30 -10.02 -18.36
C THR A 199 11.31 -9.28 -17.42
N MET A 200 10.90 -8.07 -17.79
CA MET A 200 9.96 -7.26 -17.01
C MET A 200 8.48 -7.63 -17.23
N ILE A 201 8.17 -8.43 -18.25
CA ILE A 201 6.78 -8.88 -18.52
C ILE A 201 6.21 -9.60 -17.30
N ALA A 202 6.98 -10.48 -16.67
CA ALA A 202 6.54 -11.20 -15.48
C ALA A 202 6.28 -10.26 -14.29
N VAL A 203 7.10 -9.21 -14.14
CA VAL A 203 6.95 -8.18 -13.11
C VAL A 203 5.70 -7.34 -13.37
N ILE A 204 5.49 -6.88 -14.61
CA ILE A 204 4.29 -6.14 -15.01
C ILE A 204 3.01 -6.95 -14.75
N MET A 205 3.02 -8.23 -15.14
CA MET A 205 1.88 -9.11 -14.90
C MET A 205 1.64 -9.35 -13.40
N SER A 206 2.70 -9.47 -12.61
CA SER A 206 2.59 -9.59 -11.15
C SER A 206 1.97 -8.34 -10.53
N PHE A 207 2.44 -7.14 -10.90
CA PHE A 207 1.83 -5.88 -10.46
C PHE A 207 0.35 -5.79 -10.88
N LEU A 208 0.04 -6.14 -12.13
CA LEU A 208 -1.32 -6.11 -12.66
C LEU A 208 -2.26 -7.01 -11.86
N PHE A 209 -1.89 -8.29 -11.69
CA PHE A 209 -2.75 -9.26 -11.00
C PHE A 209 -2.90 -8.94 -9.51
N VAL A 210 -1.80 -8.64 -8.83
CA VAL A 210 -1.86 -8.30 -7.41
C VAL A 210 -2.71 -7.04 -7.20
N ASN A 211 -2.50 -5.99 -7.99
CA ASN A 211 -3.28 -4.76 -7.90
C ASN A 211 -4.78 -5.03 -8.18
N LEU A 212 -5.10 -5.76 -9.23
CA LEU A 212 -6.48 -6.10 -9.59
C LEU A 212 -7.19 -6.88 -8.47
N PHE A 213 -6.50 -7.85 -7.84
CA PHE A 213 -7.08 -8.67 -6.80
C PHE A 213 -7.18 -7.94 -5.47
N ASP A 214 -6.15 -7.19 -5.09
CA ASP A 214 -6.12 -6.42 -3.86
C ASP A 214 -7.21 -5.34 -3.88
N THR A 215 -7.25 -4.53 -4.95
CA THR A 215 -8.28 -3.51 -5.13
C THR A 215 -9.69 -4.11 -5.13
N THR A 216 -9.91 -5.21 -5.84
CA THR A 216 -11.24 -5.84 -5.88
C THR A 216 -11.65 -6.36 -4.50
N GLY A 217 -10.73 -7.00 -3.78
CA GLY A 217 -10.97 -7.53 -2.44
C GLY A 217 -11.24 -6.44 -1.41
N THR A 218 -10.42 -5.41 -1.40
CA THR A 218 -10.53 -4.29 -0.46
C THR A 218 -11.77 -3.45 -0.72
N LEU A 219 -12.05 -3.09 -1.98
CA LEU A 219 -13.24 -2.31 -2.32
C LEU A 219 -14.54 -3.07 -2.00
N LEU A 220 -14.63 -4.36 -2.28
CA LEU A 220 -15.80 -5.16 -1.92
C LEU A 220 -15.94 -5.28 -0.39
N GLY A 221 -14.84 -5.46 0.33
CA GLY A 221 -14.83 -5.51 1.78
C GLY A 221 -15.30 -4.20 2.42
N VAL A 222 -14.82 -3.06 1.92
CA VAL A 222 -15.24 -1.74 2.39
C VAL A 222 -16.69 -1.43 2.00
N ALA A 223 -17.09 -1.76 0.77
CA ALA A 223 -18.47 -1.57 0.30
C ALA A 223 -19.49 -2.31 1.17
N SER A 224 -19.17 -3.54 1.55
CA SER A 224 -20.01 -4.34 2.45
C SER A 224 -20.16 -3.67 3.83
N ARG A 225 -19.07 -3.12 4.39
CA ARG A 225 -19.09 -2.44 5.68
C ARG A 225 -19.74 -1.05 5.62
N ALA A 226 -19.66 -0.39 4.48
CA ALA A 226 -20.27 0.93 4.25
C ALA A 226 -21.76 0.86 3.83
N ASN A 227 -22.36 -0.34 3.80
CA ASN A 227 -23.73 -0.58 3.32
C ASN A 227 -23.97 -0.10 1.88
N LEU A 228 -22.95 -0.18 1.03
CA LEU A 228 -23.04 0.13 -0.40
C LEU A 228 -23.42 -1.10 -1.24
N THR A 229 -23.62 -2.24 -0.59
CA THR A 229 -24.01 -3.50 -1.23
C THR A 229 -25.49 -3.77 -0.96
N ASP A 230 -26.27 -3.98 -2.00
CA ASP A 230 -27.70 -4.32 -1.91
C ASP A 230 -27.91 -5.75 -1.41
N ILE A 231 -29.15 -6.09 -1.03
CA ILE A 231 -29.59 -7.42 -0.57
C ILE A 231 -29.29 -8.50 -1.64
N SER A 232 -29.25 -8.12 -2.92
CA SER A 232 -28.89 -9.00 -4.04
C SER A 232 -27.38 -9.25 -4.18
N GLY A 233 -26.54 -8.65 -3.32
CA GLY A 233 -25.07 -8.71 -3.41
C GLY A 233 -24.47 -7.79 -4.47
N SER A 234 -25.28 -6.95 -5.13
CA SER A 234 -24.80 -5.97 -6.10
C SER A 234 -24.27 -4.73 -5.38
N THR A 235 -23.06 -4.30 -5.73
CA THR A 235 -22.42 -3.13 -5.14
C THR A 235 -22.62 -1.92 -6.05
N GLN A 236 -23.22 -0.86 -5.51
CA GLN A 236 -23.48 0.37 -6.25
C GLN A 236 -22.17 1.01 -6.72
N ASN A 237 -22.15 1.46 -7.97
CA ASN A 237 -21.02 2.19 -8.58
C ASN A 237 -19.65 1.48 -8.51
N LEU A 238 -19.61 0.17 -8.28
CA LEU A 238 -18.35 -0.60 -8.20
C LEU A 238 -17.48 -0.40 -9.46
N ASN A 239 -18.12 -0.32 -10.63
CA ASN A 239 -17.42 -0.08 -11.91
C ASN A 239 -16.72 1.28 -11.92
N GLN A 240 -17.36 2.32 -11.39
CA GLN A 240 -16.76 3.65 -11.28
C GLN A 240 -15.64 3.67 -10.24
N ALA A 241 -15.82 2.99 -9.12
CA ALA A 241 -14.80 2.88 -8.08
C ALA A 241 -13.50 2.24 -8.60
N LEU A 242 -13.62 1.21 -9.42
CA LEU A 242 -12.45 0.56 -9.99
C LEU A 242 -11.80 1.32 -11.14
N LYS A 243 -12.57 2.09 -11.92
CA LYS A 243 -12.01 3.05 -12.86
C LYS A 243 -11.28 4.18 -12.13
N ALA A 244 -11.82 4.63 -11.00
CA ALA A 244 -11.19 5.62 -10.16
C ALA A 244 -9.84 5.13 -9.62
N ASP A 245 -9.80 3.92 -9.07
CA ASP A 245 -8.58 3.33 -8.52
C ASP A 245 -7.52 3.08 -9.60
N SER A 246 -7.91 2.47 -10.73
CA SER A 246 -6.96 2.24 -11.83
C SER A 246 -6.42 3.53 -12.44
N SER A 247 -7.22 4.59 -12.55
CA SER A 247 -6.74 5.90 -12.98
C SER A 247 -5.80 6.52 -11.95
N ALA A 248 -6.12 6.39 -10.65
CA ALA A 248 -5.29 6.86 -9.57
C ALA A 248 -3.90 6.17 -9.55
N SER A 249 -3.86 4.87 -9.81
CA SER A 249 -2.61 4.12 -9.94
C SER A 249 -1.72 4.68 -11.06
N ILE A 250 -2.28 5.04 -12.21
CA ILE A 250 -1.54 5.69 -13.31
C ILE A 250 -0.99 7.05 -12.87
N PHE A 251 -1.84 7.90 -12.28
CA PHE A 251 -1.39 9.22 -11.82
C PHE A 251 -0.33 9.13 -10.74
N GLY A 252 -0.43 8.16 -9.82
CA GLY A 252 0.54 7.92 -8.75
C GLY A 252 1.96 7.73 -9.27
N THR A 253 2.13 6.99 -10.38
CA THR A 253 3.46 6.74 -10.96
C THR A 253 4.16 8.01 -11.46
N PHE A 254 3.43 9.03 -11.91
CA PHE A 254 4.03 10.30 -12.31
C PHE A 254 4.68 11.05 -11.13
N PHE A 255 4.17 10.84 -9.93
CA PHE A 255 4.71 11.41 -8.70
C PHE A 255 5.75 10.52 -8.02
N GLY A 256 6.16 9.43 -8.67
CA GLY A 256 7.14 8.50 -8.11
C GLY A 256 6.54 7.53 -7.07
N CYS A 257 5.23 7.34 -7.09
CA CYS A 257 4.53 6.46 -6.18
C CYS A 257 4.28 5.10 -6.83
N SER A 258 4.54 4.00 -6.12
CA SER A 258 4.08 2.67 -6.54
C SER A 258 2.57 2.54 -6.27
N PRO A 259 1.89 1.55 -6.86
CA PRO A 259 0.43 1.44 -6.76
C PRO A 259 -0.06 1.25 -5.35
#